data_a8745ff90808d4860544158865fb2246
#
_entry.id   a8745ff90808d4860544158865fb2246
#
_cell.length_a   1.000
_cell.length_b   1.000
_cell.length_c   1.000
_cell.angle_alpha   90.00
_cell.angle_beta   90.00
_cell.angle_gamma   90.00
#
_symmetry.space_group_name_H-M   'P 1'
#
loop_
_entity.id
_entity.type
_entity.pdbx_description
1 polymer ?
#
loop_
_entity_poly.entity_id
_entity_poly.type
_entity_poly.pdbx_seq_one_letter_code
_entity_poly.pdbx_strand_id
1 'polypeptide(L)'
;GQCMHCQAMQGKIMLDKPTTFKEKLESQGAGKAEIERKLNPRDVREWLSAIPSDDLIFIGMDKQNRPEWIVLKVLPVPPITVRPSITLDSGDRSEDDLTHKLVDVLRINQRLRENRDTGAPQLIVEDLWELLQYHITTYFDNQTSGIPPARHRSGRTLKTLTQRLKGKEGRFRSNLSGKRVNFCARSVISPDPYLGVNEVGVPKKIAK
;
A
#
# COMPACT_ATOMS: atom_id res chain seq x y z
N GLY A 1 20.90 21.19 -14.59
CA GLY A 1 22.26 21.23 -15.17
C GLY A 1 22.32 20.61 -16.54
N GLN A 2 23.48 20.66 -17.19
CA GLN A 2 23.70 19.97 -18.46
C GLN A 2 24.42 18.65 -18.25
N CYS A 3 24.08 17.65 -19.02
CA CYS A 3 24.81 16.39 -19.04
C CYS A 3 26.24 16.60 -19.55
N MET A 4 27.23 16.06 -18.86
CA MET A 4 28.66 16.23 -19.24
C MET A 4 29.01 15.49 -20.54
N HIS A 5 28.22 14.50 -20.96
CA HIS A 5 28.48 13.70 -22.15
C HIS A 5 27.71 14.20 -23.40
N CYS A 6 26.38 14.37 -23.26
CA CYS A 6 25.53 14.73 -24.40
C CYS A 6 25.05 16.19 -24.39
N GLN A 7 25.44 16.98 -23.39
CA GLN A 7 25.06 18.39 -23.17
C GLN A 7 23.54 18.63 -23.08
N ALA A 8 22.71 17.58 -23.01
CA ALA A 8 21.29 17.72 -22.83
C ALA A 8 20.97 18.39 -21.50
N MET A 9 19.98 19.27 -21.49
CA MET A 9 19.49 19.90 -20.26
C MET A 9 18.80 18.87 -19.39
N GLN A 10 19.29 18.73 -18.18
CA GLN A 10 18.68 17.86 -17.17
C GLN A 10 17.76 18.67 -16.27
N GLY A 11 16.52 18.27 -16.21
CA GLY A 11 15.52 18.85 -15.31
C GLY A 11 15.74 18.41 -13.86
N LYS A 12 15.14 19.14 -12.95
CA LYS A 12 15.07 18.76 -11.56
C LYS A 12 13.87 17.85 -11.34
N ILE A 13 14.13 16.61 -10.90
CA ILE A 13 13.07 15.67 -10.55
C ILE A 13 12.55 15.99 -9.15
N MET A 14 11.24 16.14 -9.03
CA MET A 14 10.56 16.44 -7.78
C MET A 14 9.39 15.48 -7.59
N LEU A 15 9.14 15.14 -6.31
CA LEU A 15 7.94 14.41 -5.93
C LEU A 15 6.73 15.36 -6.08
N ASP A 16 5.82 14.99 -6.95
CA ASP A 16 4.49 15.59 -7.04
C ASP A 16 3.57 14.79 -6.13
N LYS A 17 3.44 15.30 -4.90
CA LYS A 17 2.69 14.59 -3.87
C LYS A 17 1.27 14.31 -4.35
N PRO A 18 0.75 13.12 -4.06
CA PRO A 18 1.29 12.18 -3.07
C PRO A 18 2.15 11.05 -3.66
N THR A 19 2.04 10.71 -4.96
CA THR A 19 2.59 9.45 -5.48
C THR A 19 3.19 9.55 -6.87
N THR A 20 3.22 10.74 -7.47
CA THR A 20 3.73 10.97 -8.82
C THR A 20 5.00 11.80 -8.79
N PHE A 21 5.71 11.83 -9.91
CA PHE A 21 6.90 12.64 -10.08
C PHE A 21 6.69 13.65 -11.19
N LYS A 22 7.36 14.79 -11.06
CA LYS A 22 7.44 15.80 -12.11
C LYS A 22 8.87 16.24 -12.33
N GLU A 23 9.18 16.52 -13.59
CA GLU A 23 10.42 17.12 -14.00
C GLU A 23 10.21 18.62 -14.22
N LYS A 24 11.06 19.44 -13.63
CA LYS A 24 11.12 20.88 -13.85
C LYS A 24 12.34 21.21 -14.70
N LEU A 25 12.09 21.79 -15.86
CA LEU A 25 13.11 22.30 -16.76
C LEU A 25 13.12 23.82 -16.64
N GLU A 26 14.30 24.39 -16.36
CA GLU A 26 14.51 25.84 -16.41
C GLU A 26 14.74 26.26 -17.88
N SER A 27 13.88 27.09 -18.44
CA SER A 27 14.10 27.63 -19.78
C SER A 27 15.24 28.63 -19.76
N GLN A 28 16.19 28.50 -20.70
CA GLN A 28 17.25 29.49 -20.95
C GLN A 28 16.68 30.65 -21.77
N GLY A 29 16.06 31.63 -21.13
CA GLY A 29 15.54 32.81 -21.81
C GLY A 29 15.12 33.90 -20.85
N ALA A 30 14.99 35.15 -21.35
CA ALA A 30 14.68 36.35 -20.54
C ALA A 30 13.30 36.38 -19.86
N GLY A 31 12.51 35.33 -20.01
CA GLY A 31 11.33 35.03 -19.20
C GLY A 31 11.49 33.65 -18.60
N LYS A 32 11.71 33.55 -17.28
CA LYS A 32 11.84 32.29 -16.53
C LYS A 32 10.54 31.50 -16.56
N ALA A 33 10.15 30.95 -17.70
CA ALA A 33 9.06 29.98 -17.76
C ALA A 33 9.60 28.62 -17.32
N GLU A 34 9.21 28.18 -16.14
CA GLU A 34 9.42 26.81 -15.68
C GLU A 34 8.50 25.90 -16.50
N ILE A 35 9.07 24.96 -17.22
CA ILE A 35 8.31 23.92 -17.89
C ILE A 35 8.23 22.74 -16.96
N GLU A 36 7.05 22.44 -16.45
CA GLU A 36 6.79 21.26 -15.62
C GLU A 36 6.24 20.14 -16.51
N ARG A 37 6.87 18.99 -16.46
CA ARG A 37 6.42 17.76 -17.12
C ARG A 37 6.07 16.70 -16.07
N LYS A 38 4.86 16.19 -16.09
CA LYS A 38 4.51 15.00 -15.30
C LYS A 38 5.23 13.78 -15.87
N LEU A 39 5.79 12.97 -14.99
CA LEU A 39 6.45 11.71 -15.35
C LEU A 39 5.49 10.54 -15.14
N ASN A 40 5.28 9.78 -16.19
CA ASN A 40 4.51 8.55 -16.13
C ASN A 40 5.30 7.46 -15.39
N PRO A 41 4.65 6.52 -14.69
CA PRO A 41 5.32 5.39 -14.06
C PRO A 41 6.19 4.57 -15.04
N ARG A 42 5.81 4.54 -16.31
CA ARG A 42 6.59 3.91 -17.38
C ARG A 42 7.94 4.61 -17.58
N ASP A 43 7.93 5.94 -17.71
CA ASP A 43 9.15 6.75 -17.90
C ASP A 43 10.10 6.57 -16.70
N VAL A 44 9.56 6.63 -15.48
CA VAL A 44 10.34 6.41 -14.24
C VAL A 44 10.96 5.01 -14.25
N ARG A 45 10.21 4.00 -14.64
CA ARG A 45 10.70 2.62 -14.70
C ARG A 45 11.80 2.45 -15.76
N GLU A 46 11.65 3.05 -16.94
CA GLU A 46 12.66 3.02 -17.99
C GLU A 46 13.96 3.67 -17.52
N TRP A 47 13.89 4.81 -16.85
CA TRP A 47 15.08 5.46 -16.28
C TRP A 47 15.76 4.62 -15.22
N LEU A 48 14.99 4.02 -14.31
CA LEU A 48 15.55 3.14 -13.29
C LEU A 48 16.18 1.87 -13.89
N SER A 49 15.62 1.34 -14.99
CA SER A 49 16.17 0.18 -15.68
C SER A 49 17.46 0.48 -16.46
N ALA A 50 17.66 1.73 -16.83
CA ALA A 50 18.89 2.18 -17.53
C ALA A 50 20.11 2.27 -16.60
N ILE A 51 19.93 2.21 -15.28
CA ILE A 51 21.04 2.27 -14.33
C ILE A 51 21.86 0.98 -14.42
N PRO A 52 23.19 1.06 -14.70
CA PRO A 52 24.07 -0.12 -14.70
C PRO A 52 24.09 -0.82 -13.35
N SER A 53 24.20 -2.15 -13.36
CA SER A 53 24.22 -2.93 -12.10
C SER A 53 25.43 -2.61 -11.22
N ASP A 54 26.55 -2.18 -11.80
CA ASP A 54 27.74 -1.79 -11.06
C ASP A 54 27.59 -0.48 -10.30
N ASP A 55 26.72 0.41 -10.78
CA ASP A 55 26.47 1.71 -10.15
C ASP A 55 25.46 1.63 -8.99
N LEU A 56 24.76 0.51 -8.84
CA LEU A 56 23.75 0.34 -7.78
C LEU A 56 24.33 0.47 -6.37
N ILE A 57 25.59 0.12 -6.20
CA ILE A 57 26.29 0.23 -4.91
C ILE A 57 26.35 1.69 -4.42
N PHE A 58 26.45 2.67 -5.35
CA PHE A 58 26.52 4.09 -5.01
C PHE A 58 25.19 4.65 -4.49
N ILE A 59 24.09 4.01 -4.85
CA ILE A 59 22.75 4.36 -4.33
C ILE A 59 22.29 3.47 -3.18
N GLY A 60 23.18 2.61 -2.67
CA GLY A 60 22.92 1.73 -1.52
C GLY A 60 22.06 0.51 -1.85
N MET A 61 22.00 0.10 -3.11
CA MET A 61 21.24 -1.08 -3.54
C MET A 61 22.20 -2.25 -3.88
N ASP A 62 21.75 -3.46 -3.64
CA ASP A 62 22.46 -4.68 -4.06
C ASP A 62 22.29 -4.86 -5.58
N LYS A 63 23.32 -5.45 -6.23
CA LYS A 63 23.28 -5.82 -7.65
C LYS A 63 22.12 -6.74 -8.02
N GLN A 64 21.65 -7.56 -7.06
CA GLN A 64 20.50 -8.45 -7.25
C GLN A 64 19.14 -7.75 -7.13
N ASN A 65 19.07 -6.57 -6.52
CA ASN A 65 17.85 -5.80 -6.32
C ASN A 65 17.79 -4.63 -7.31
N ARG A 66 17.14 -4.87 -8.44
CA ARG A 66 17.00 -3.86 -9.47
C ARG A 66 16.04 -2.74 -9.06
N PRO A 67 16.42 -1.46 -9.21
CA PRO A 67 15.58 -0.32 -8.80
C PRO A 67 14.26 -0.21 -9.57
N GLU A 68 14.20 -0.67 -10.83
CA GLU A 68 12.97 -0.68 -11.62
C GLU A 68 11.87 -1.58 -11.04
N TRP A 69 12.20 -2.50 -10.14
CA TRP A 69 11.21 -3.37 -9.48
C TRP A 69 10.34 -2.63 -8.47
N ILE A 70 10.76 -1.43 -8.02
CA ILE A 70 9.95 -0.57 -7.15
C ILE A 70 8.67 -0.12 -7.87
N VAL A 71 8.72 0.03 -9.21
CA VAL A 71 7.56 0.32 -10.03
C VAL A 71 6.88 -0.99 -10.41
N LEU A 72 5.73 -1.26 -9.79
CA LEU A 72 5.01 -2.52 -9.97
C LEU A 72 4.45 -2.67 -11.38
N LYS A 73 4.68 -3.82 -12.00
CA LYS A 73 3.99 -4.28 -13.22
C LYS A 73 2.86 -5.25 -12.91
N VAL A 74 3.02 -6.01 -11.83
CA VAL A 74 2.11 -7.07 -11.40
C VAL A 74 1.74 -6.82 -9.96
N LEU A 75 0.45 -6.85 -9.67
CA LEU A 75 -0.06 -6.72 -8.32
C LEU A 75 -0.20 -8.10 -7.70
N PRO A 76 0.46 -8.40 -6.57
CA PRO A 76 0.23 -9.63 -5.85
C PRO A 76 -1.16 -9.63 -5.23
N VAL A 77 -1.93 -10.68 -5.52
CA VAL A 77 -3.28 -10.87 -4.99
C VAL A 77 -3.22 -11.82 -3.80
N PRO A 78 -3.62 -11.39 -2.60
CA PRO A 78 -3.60 -12.24 -1.42
C PRO A 78 -4.62 -13.39 -1.56
N PRO A 79 -4.36 -14.56 -0.95
CA PRO A 79 -5.29 -15.67 -0.97
C PRO A 79 -6.59 -15.33 -0.24
N ILE A 80 -7.64 -16.10 -0.50
CA ILE A 80 -8.97 -15.89 0.09
C ILE A 80 -8.99 -15.95 1.62
N THR A 81 -8.06 -16.65 2.23
CA THR A 81 -7.91 -16.73 3.69
C THR A 81 -7.51 -15.39 4.32
N VAL A 82 -6.83 -14.51 3.58
CA VAL A 82 -6.47 -13.16 4.04
C VAL A 82 -7.64 -12.18 3.91
N ARG A 83 -8.59 -12.47 3.00
CA ARG A 83 -9.76 -11.64 2.70
C ARG A 83 -11.04 -12.48 2.68
N PRO A 84 -11.40 -13.11 3.81
CA PRO A 84 -12.53 -14.03 3.85
C PRO A 84 -13.85 -13.32 3.60
N SER A 85 -14.77 -14.00 2.89
CA SER A 85 -16.17 -13.59 2.81
C SER A 85 -16.92 -14.11 4.03
N ILE A 86 -17.66 -13.24 4.68
CA ILE A 86 -18.48 -13.57 5.85
C ILE A 86 -19.95 -13.64 5.44
N THR A 87 -20.64 -14.72 5.80
CA THR A 87 -22.08 -14.81 5.64
C THR A 87 -22.74 -14.19 6.87
N LEU A 88 -23.57 -13.18 6.64
CA LEU A 88 -24.36 -12.51 7.69
C LEU A 88 -25.57 -13.38 8.09
N ASP A 89 -26.15 -13.13 9.25
CA ASP A 89 -27.33 -13.82 9.74
C ASP A 89 -28.55 -13.67 8.80
N SER A 90 -28.57 -12.60 7.98
CA SER A 90 -29.54 -12.38 6.91
C SER A 90 -29.38 -13.32 5.69
N GLY A 91 -28.30 -14.11 5.64
CA GLY A 91 -27.95 -14.94 4.48
C GLY A 91 -27.13 -14.20 3.41
N ASP A 92 -26.95 -12.90 3.55
CA ASP A 92 -26.16 -12.10 2.62
C ASP A 92 -24.65 -12.32 2.86
N ARG A 93 -23.86 -12.27 1.78
CA ARG A 93 -22.39 -12.30 1.86
C ARG A 93 -21.82 -10.91 1.99
N SER A 94 -21.03 -10.69 3.05
CA SER A 94 -20.21 -9.50 3.21
C SER A 94 -18.78 -9.81 2.77
N GLU A 95 -18.31 -9.09 1.75
CA GLU A 95 -16.95 -9.22 1.26
C GLU A 95 -15.99 -8.33 2.05
N ASP A 96 -14.72 -8.78 2.13
CA ASP A 96 -13.66 -8.04 2.79
C ASP A 96 -13.30 -6.74 2.04
N ASP A 97 -12.81 -5.73 2.77
CA ASP A 97 -12.39 -4.45 2.22
C ASP A 97 -11.32 -4.60 1.12
N LEU A 98 -10.38 -5.54 1.29
CA LEU A 98 -9.37 -5.83 0.26
C LEU A 98 -9.99 -6.36 -1.03
N THR A 99 -11.03 -7.18 -0.94
CA THR A 99 -11.74 -7.69 -2.12
C THR A 99 -12.41 -6.56 -2.89
N HIS A 100 -13.05 -5.60 -2.20
CA HIS A 100 -13.62 -4.42 -2.84
C HIS A 100 -12.56 -3.61 -3.58
N LYS A 101 -11.39 -3.38 -2.96
CA LYS A 101 -10.30 -2.65 -3.60
C LYS A 101 -9.71 -3.39 -4.80
N LEU A 102 -9.57 -4.70 -4.73
CA LEU A 102 -9.10 -5.51 -5.86
C LEU A 102 -10.07 -5.47 -7.05
N VAL A 103 -11.38 -5.50 -6.78
CA VAL A 103 -12.41 -5.33 -7.82
C VAL A 103 -12.30 -3.97 -8.49
N ASP A 104 -12.11 -2.90 -7.70
CA ASP A 104 -11.92 -1.55 -8.24
C ASP A 104 -10.69 -1.47 -9.14
N VAL A 105 -9.55 -2.03 -8.69
CA VAL A 105 -8.31 -2.09 -9.48
C VAL A 105 -8.52 -2.83 -10.79
N LEU A 106 -9.14 -4.02 -10.75
CA LEU A 106 -9.43 -4.81 -11.96
C LEU A 106 -10.30 -4.06 -12.95
N ARG A 107 -11.37 -3.42 -12.46
CA ARG A 107 -12.32 -2.66 -13.29
C ARG A 107 -11.65 -1.49 -14.00
N ILE A 108 -10.83 -0.72 -13.29
CA ILE A 108 -10.12 0.41 -13.89
C ILE A 108 -9.02 -0.06 -14.83
N ASN A 109 -8.30 -1.12 -14.48
CA ASN A 109 -7.28 -1.70 -15.35
C ASN A 109 -7.87 -2.21 -16.67
N GLN A 110 -9.04 -2.84 -16.62
CA GLN A 110 -9.74 -3.29 -17.83
C GLN A 110 -10.15 -2.10 -18.69
N ARG A 111 -10.75 -1.07 -18.10
CA ARG A 111 -11.12 0.16 -18.83
C ARG A 111 -9.90 0.85 -19.46
N LEU A 112 -8.78 0.92 -18.72
CA LEU A 112 -7.54 1.48 -19.25
C LEU A 112 -7.03 0.69 -20.45
N ARG A 113 -7.05 -0.64 -20.37
CA ARG A 113 -6.66 -1.52 -21.49
C ARG A 113 -7.55 -1.29 -22.70
N GLU A 114 -8.87 -1.33 -22.54
CA GLU A 114 -9.82 -1.11 -23.63
C GLU A 114 -9.62 0.25 -24.32
N ASN A 115 -9.49 1.33 -23.54
CA ASN A 115 -9.28 2.68 -24.09
C ASN A 115 -7.92 2.82 -24.83
N ARG A 116 -6.88 2.18 -24.31
CA ARG A 116 -5.58 2.16 -24.99
C ARG A 116 -5.64 1.37 -26.30
N ASP A 117 -6.28 0.20 -26.28
CA ASP A 117 -6.34 -0.69 -27.46
C ASP A 117 -7.27 -0.14 -28.54
N THR A 118 -8.28 0.67 -28.20
CA THR A 118 -9.15 1.40 -29.13
C THR A 118 -8.57 2.71 -29.62
N GLY A 119 -7.38 3.13 -29.14
CA GLY A 119 -6.75 4.39 -29.56
C GLY A 119 -7.45 5.64 -29.03
N ALA A 120 -8.01 5.59 -27.83
CA ALA A 120 -8.63 6.74 -27.19
C ALA A 120 -7.67 7.93 -27.05
N PRO A 121 -8.19 9.18 -26.93
CA PRO A 121 -7.36 10.36 -26.71
C PRO A 121 -6.43 10.20 -25.51
N GLN A 122 -5.20 10.69 -25.65
CA GLN A 122 -4.13 10.57 -24.64
C GLN A 122 -4.60 11.05 -23.24
N LEU A 123 -5.35 12.15 -23.20
CA LEU A 123 -5.89 12.71 -21.96
C LEU A 123 -6.74 11.69 -21.16
N ILE A 124 -7.62 10.94 -21.86
CA ILE A 124 -8.47 9.93 -21.22
C ILE A 124 -7.62 8.77 -20.68
N VAL A 125 -6.60 8.37 -21.42
CA VAL A 125 -5.68 7.31 -20.99
C VAL A 125 -4.90 7.75 -19.73
N GLU A 126 -4.44 8.99 -19.68
CA GLU A 126 -3.75 9.56 -18.54
C GLU A 126 -4.65 9.67 -17.30
N ASP A 127 -5.89 10.13 -17.44
CA ASP A 127 -6.86 10.20 -16.35
C ASP A 127 -7.16 8.81 -15.77
N LEU A 128 -7.34 7.80 -16.62
CA LEU A 128 -7.55 6.42 -16.19
C LEU A 128 -6.32 5.86 -15.49
N TRP A 129 -5.13 6.24 -15.93
CA TRP A 129 -3.88 5.82 -15.27
C TRP A 129 -3.72 6.46 -13.89
N GLU A 130 -4.04 7.74 -13.75
CA GLU A 130 -4.05 8.42 -12.45
C GLU A 130 -5.08 7.77 -11.49
N LEU A 131 -6.25 7.40 -12.01
CA LEU A 131 -7.27 6.68 -11.24
C LEU A 131 -6.80 5.29 -10.82
N LEU A 132 -6.12 4.56 -11.70
CA LEU A 132 -5.51 3.27 -11.35
C LEU A 132 -4.45 3.44 -10.25
N GLN A 133 -3.59 4.46 -10.38
CA GLN A 133 -2.59 4.79 -9.36
C GLN A 133 -3.24 5.10 -8.00
N TYR A 134 -4.33 5.84 -7.98
CA TYR A 134 -5.12 6.10 -6.77
C TYR A 134 -5.62 4.80 -6.12
N HIS A 135 -6.18 3.89 -6.90
CA HIS A 135 -6.70 2.63 -6.37
C HIS A 135 -5.58 1.73 -5.84
N ILE A 136 -4.43 1.67 -6.51
CA ILE A 136 -3.27 0.92 -6.03
C ILE A 136 -2.71 1.54 -4.75
N THR A 137 -2.57 2.85 -4.69
CA THR A 137 -2.07 3.55 -3.49
C THR A 137 -2.97 3.30 -2.30
N THR A 138 -4.29 3.43 -2.47
CA THR A 138 -5.26 3.20 -1.40
C THR A 138 -5.45 1.71 -1.06
N TYR A 139 -5.05 0.80 -1.94
CA TYR A 139 -4.98 -0.63 -1.64
C TYR A 139 -3.83 -0.93 -0.65
N PHE A 140 -2.67 -0.31 -0.83
CA PHE A 140 -1.56 -0.46 0.09
C PHE A 140 -1.73 0.37 1.37
N ASP A 141 -2.04 1.65 1.23
CA ASP A 141 -2.22 2.58 2.35
C ASP A 141 -3.38 3.55 2.11
N ASN A 142 -4.46 3.36 2.85
CA ASN A 142 -5.65 4.22 2.78
C ASN A 142 -5.56 5.46 3.67
N GLN A 143 -4.42 5.72 4.31
CA GLN A 143 -4.14 6.88 5.17
C GLN A 143 -3.04 7.76 4.60
N THR A 144 -2.72 7.64 3.31
CA THR A 144 -1.70 8.46 2.65
C THR A 144 -2.12 9.93 2.67
N SER A 145 -1.22 10.80 3.16
CA SER A 145 -1.45 12.24 3.21
C SER A 145 -1.61 12.82 1.80
N GLY A 146 -2.62 13.68 1.62
CA GLY A 146 -2.91 14.33 0.33
C GLY A 146 -3.78 13.52 -0.63
N ILE A 147 -4.22 12.32 -0.24
CA ILE A 147 -5.17 11.51 -1.00
C ILE A 147 -6.46 11.33 -0.20
N PRO A 148 -7.65 11.52 -0.80
CA PRO A 148 -8.90 11.22 -0.13
C PRO A 148 -8.99 9.70 0.15
N PRO A 149 -9.32 9.31 1.40
CA PRO A 149 -9.39 7.89 1.75
C PRO A 149 -10.57 7.21 1.03
N ALA A 150 -10.31 6.01 0.55
CA ALA A 150 -11.35 5.16 -0.02
C ALA A 150 -12.35 4.73 1.08
N ARG A 151 -13.64 4.81 0.77
CA ARG A 151 -14.72 4.52 1.70
C ARG A 151 -15.64 3.42 1.16
N HIS A 152 -16.21 2.66 2.07
CA HIS A 152 -17.30 1.75 1.77
C HIS A 152 -18.59 2.55 1.49
N ARG A 153 -19.60 1.92 0.87
CA ARG A 153 -20.92 2.52 0.62
C ARG A 153 -21.59 3.08 1.88
N SER A 154 -21.30 2.50 3.05
CA SER A 154 -21.75 2.97 4.37
C SER A 154 -21.01 4.20 4.90
N GLY A 155 -20.09 4.79 4.14
CA GLY A 155 -19.26 5.93 4.57
C GLY A 155 -18.05 5.55 5.43
N ARG A 156 -17.94 4.30 5.89
CA ARG A 156 -16.79 3.79 6.66
C ARG A 156 -15.52 3.77 5.80
N THR A 157 -14.39 4.23 6.35
CA THR A 157 -13.08 4.13 5.71
C THR A 157 -12.64 2.68 5.59
N LEU A 158 -12.17 2.28 4.40
CA LEU A 158 -11.69 0.92 4.17
C LEU A 158 -10.38 0.66 4.92
N LYS A 159 -10.27 -0.53 5.50
CA LYS A 159 -9.08 -1.02 6.17
C LYS A 159 -8.26 -1.86 5.19
N THR A 160 -7.16 -1.28 4.70
CA THR A 160 -6.29 -1.90 3.70
C THR A 160 -4.99 -2.44 4.32
N LEU A 161 -3.99 -2.82 3.53
CA LEU A 161 -2.83 -3.57 4.01
C LEU A 161 -2.07 -2.87 5.14
N THR A 162 -1.72 -1.60 4.97
CA THR A 162 -0.98 -0.85 5.99
C THR A 162 -1.75 -0.75 7.30
N GLN A 163 -3.07 -0.52 7.21
CA GLN A 163 -3.93 -0.43 8.40
C GLN A 163 -4.08 -1.77 9.13
N ARG A 164 -3.88 -2.90 8.44
CA ARG A 164 -3.86 -4.23 9.08
C ARG A 164 -2.56 -4.51 9.83
N LEU A 165 -1.47 -3.92 9.41
CA LEU A 165 -0.15 -4.12 10.01
C LEU A 165 0.15 -3.11 11.11
N LYS A 166 -0.28 -1.86 10.91
CA LYS A 166 0.05 -0.70 11.75
C LYS A 166 -0.84 -0.63 13.00
N GLY A 167 -0.28 -0.08 14.07
CA GLY A 167 -1.01 0.31 15.27
C GLY A 167 -1.17 -0.78 16.31
N LYS A 168 -1.88 -0.44 17.40
CA LYS A 168 -2.09 -1.30 18.57
C LYS A 168 -2.85 -2.59 18.23
N GLU A 169 -3.84 -2.49 17.36
CA GLU A 169 -4.67 -3.62 16.92
C GLU A 169 -4.16 -4.28 15.64
N GLY A 170 -3.01 -3.81 15.15
CA GLY A 170 -2.37 -4.35 13.97
C GLY A 170 -1.72 -5.71 14.22
N ARG A 171 -1.31 -6.36 13.13
CA ARG A 171 -0.77 -7.71 13.17
C ARG A 171 0.46 -7.86 14.06
N PHE A 172 1.36 -6.89 14.04
CA PHE A 172 2.59 -6.97 14.83
C PHE A 172 2.32 -6.91 16.34
N ARG A 173 1.56 -5.93 16.81
CA ARG A 173 1.37 -5.69 18.25
C ARG A 173 0.34 -6.61 18.91
N SER A 174 -0.71 -7.01 18.21
CA SER A 174 -1.79 -7.80 18.82
C SER A 174 -1.85 -9.26 18.41
N ASN A 175 -1.04 -9.70 17.44
CA ASN A 175 -1.04 -11.10 17.00
C ASN A 175 0.35 -11.76 16.98
N LEU A 176 1.43 -10.99 16.86
CA LEU A 176 2.80 -11.52 16.81
C LEU A 176 3.58 -11.30 18.10
N SER A 177 3.66 -10.05 18.59
CA SER A 177 4.38 -9.73 19.83
C SER A 177 3.58 -10.16 21.07
N GLY A 178 2.27 -10.07 21.01
CA GLY A 178 1.34 -10.56 22.03
C GLY A 178 0.14 -11.20 21.37
N LYS A 179 -0.31 -12.33 21.84
CA LYS A 179 -1.47 -13.07 21.32
C LYS A 179 -2.24 -13.76 22.43
N ARG A 180 -3.49 -14.09 22.16
CA ARG A 180 -4.29 -14.92 23.05
C ARG A 180 -3.76 -16.34 23.02
N VAL A 181 -3.60 -16.93 24.19
CA VAL A 181 -3.08 -18.28 24.37
C VAL A 181 -4.15 -19.18 24.96
N ASN A 182 -4.02 -20.49 24.69
CA ASN A 182 -4.87 -21.51 25.26
C ASN A 182 -4.33 -21.97 26.63
N PHE A 183 -5.05 -22.85 27.29
CA PHE A 183 -4.70 -23.42 28.61
C PHE A 183 -4.54 -22.37 29.71
N CYS A 184 -5.31 -21.29 29.63
CA CYS A 184 -5.38 -20.25 30.65
C CYS A 184 -6.78 -20.19 31.23
N ALA A 185 -6.87 -19.87 32.49
CA ALA A 185 -8.14 -19.68 33.20
C ALA A 185 -8.14 -18.36 33.94
N ARG A 186 -9.33 -17.81 34.13
CA ARG A 186 -9.57 -16.63 34.96
C ARG A 186 -10.81 -16.81 35.75
N SER A 187 -10.72 -16.56 37.07
CA SER A 187 -11.85 -16.64 37.98
C SER A 187 -11.79 -15.53 39.02
N VAL A 188 -12.87 -15.39 39.79
CA VAL A 188 -12.92 -14.48 40.91
C VAL A 188 -12.07 -15.06 42.04
N ILE A 189 -11.26 -14.22 42.67
CA ILE A 189 -10.49 -14.58 43.87
C ILE A 189 -11.30 -14.22 45.12
N SER A 190 -11.23 -15.07 46.12
CA SER A 190 -11.88 -14.89 47.42
C SER A 190 -10.87 -15.19 48.52
N PRO A 191 -10.91 -14.51 49.68
CA PRO A 191 -10.02 -14.81 50.78
C PRO A 191 -10.35 -16.16 51.39
N ASP A 192 -9.33 -16.91 51.80
CA ASP A 192 -9.45 -18.16 52.56
C ASP A 192 -8.43 -18.16 53.70
N PRO A 193 -8.89 -18.12 54.95
CA PRO A 193 -8.00 -18.05 56.12
C PRO A 193 -7.24 -19.35 56.40
N TYR A 194 -7.61 -20.47 55.77
CA TYR A 194 -6.96 -21.77 55.96
C TYR A 194 -5.76 -21.98 55.02
N LEU A 195 -5.58 -21.11 54.03
CA LEU A 195 -4.44 -21.17 53.09
C LEU A 195 -3.23 -20.43 53.66
N GLY A 196 -2.06 -20.99 53.48
CA GLY A 196 -0.79 -20.32 53.77
C GLY A 196 -0.52 -19.18 52.76
N VAL A 197 0.41 -18.29 53.12
CA VAL A 197 0.76 -17.10 52.32
C VAL A 197 1.27 -17.47 50.89
N ASN A 198 1.84 -18.66 50.76
CA ASN A 198 2.40 -19.19 49.51
C ASN A 198 1.49 -20.22 48.83
N GLU A 199 0.23 -20.34 49.27
CA GLU A 199 -0.74 -21.30 48.75
C GLU A 199 -1.87 -20.61 47.98
N VAL A 200 -2.38 -21.28 46.95
CA VAL A 200 -3.50 -20.81 46.12
C VAL A 200 -4.50 -21.96 45.95
N GLY A 201 -5.74 -21.71 46.31
CA GLY A 201 -6.84 -22.65 46.08
C GLY A 201 -7.32 -22.59 44.63
N VAL A 202 -7.11 -23.65 43.85
CA VAL A 202 -7.55 -23.74 42.45
C VAL A 202 -8.83 -24.55 42.35
N PRO A 203 -9.90 -24.05 41.67
CA PRO A 203 -11.13 -24.82 41.46
C PRO A 203 -10.86 -26.12 40.71
N LYS A 204 -11.42 -27.21 41.18
CA LYS A 204 -11.23 -28.56 40.59
C LYS A 204 -11.57 -28.64 39.10
N LYS A 205 -12.54 -27.83 38.63
CA LYS A 205 -12.91 -27.74 37.22
C LYS A 205 -11.82 -27.10 36.34
N ILE A 206 -10.97 -26.23 36.91
CA ILE A 206 -9.86 -25.58 36.21
C ILE A 206 -8.62 -26.48 36.27
N ALA A 207 -8.45 -27.24 37.34
CA ALA A 207 -7.32 -28.14 37.54
C ALA A 207 -7.39 -29.43 36.70
N LYS A 208 -8.61 -29.84 36.25
CA LYS A 208 -8.83 -30.95 35.33
C LYS A 208 -8.71 -30.50 33.87
#